data_ada18fde92ca5bac90c8dbe83193771e
#
_entry.id   ada18fde92ca5bac90c8dbe83193771e
#
_cell.length_a   1.000
_cell.length_b   1.000
_cell.length_c   1.000
_cell.angle_alpha   90.00
_cell.angle_beta   90.00
_cell.angle_gamma   90.00
#
_symmetry.space_group_name_H-M   'P 1'
#
loop_
_entity.id
_entity.type
_entity.pdbx_description
1 polymer ?
#
loop_
_entity_poly.entity_id
_entity_poly.type
_entity_poly.pdbx_seq_one_letter_code
_entity_poly.pdbx_strand_id
1 'polypeptide(L)'
;MNVIRAFFVSEHMKRVLIGIGALSFLFILALSTSSFRAYAQEDNTAIAQDPDVAQERSELEQQLAELEREIDEHQQTIEEYKKQGGTLKTEINVLNSRISKLNLQVKALNLSISKLDQNINETQRQINQTENAIDSHRGALAESLRTLYDTDRRGLAQILLANETLSDFFGSINDLALVQDNLRIALTEITRLRQDLLTQKEELALEKSDAENLKFIQERQRSSVQSTQSEKANLLSVTKGKESEYQKLLAKTQASAAQIRTRIFELLGGGELTFEKAYEYARLAESATGVRAALILAILHRESLLGKNVGRCSYETAMHPTRDIPYFLDLLGRLNIDPVSEFAKVSCANQHGSYGGAMGPAQFIPSTWKIYESKITAVTGNNPPSPWNNSDAFTATAVYIEDLLDSSSCRSYASENQHLVAYQTLLERCAAAKYYAGGNWYRYRFWYGDPVVTKANEFEDDIRVLQGTAFYPESTIAFGTPGR
;
A
#
# COMPACT_ATOMS: atom_id res chain seq x y z
N MET A 1 19.52 -1.56 31.60
CA MET A 1 19.25 -0.26 32.23
C MET A 1 18.85 0.71 31.13
N ASN A 2 17.54 0.91 31.09
CA ASN A 2 16.79 2.07 30.60
C ASN A 2 17.16 2.81 29.32
N VAL A 3 16.08 2.97 28.56
CA VAL A 3 15.72 3.96 27.53
C VAL A 3 15.87 3.37 26.11
N ILE A 4 14.77 2.98 25.52
CA ILE A 4 13.82 3.68 24.63
C ILE A 4 12.59 2.77 24.44
N ARG A 5 11.53 3.08 25.19
CA ARG A 5 10.15 2.77 24.85
C ARG A 5 9.50 4.10 24.50
N ALA A 6 9.29 4.39 23.28
CA ALA A 6 8.33 5.37 22.80
C ALA A 6 8.15 5.21 21.29
N PHE A 7 6.97 5.02 20.96
CA PHE A 7 6.04 5.54 19.98
C PHE A 7 5.25 4.43 19.29
N PHE A 8 4.30 3.89 20.01
CA PHE A 8 3.05 3.41 19.43
C PHE A 8 1.92 4.02 20.25
N VAL A 9 1.48 5.22 19.84
CA VAL A 9 0.24 5.79 20.34
C VAL A 9 -0.90 5.26 19.48
N SER A 10 -1.67 4.35 20.03
CA SER A 10 -2.90 3.81 19.49
C SER A 10 -3.89 4.94 19.15
N GLU A 11 -4.57 4.85 18.01
CA GLU A 11 -5.62 5.79 17.56
C GLU A 11 -6.75 5.98 18.60
N HIS A 12 -6.96 5.03 19.49
CA HIS A 12 -7.92 5.17 20.60
C HIS A 12 -7.52 6.22 21.64
N MET A 13 -6.24 6.54 21.78
CA MET A 13 -5.78 7.54 22.74
C MET A 13 -5.90 8.97 22.19
N LYS A 14 -5.94 9.16 20.89
CA LYS A 14 -6.22 10.48 20.26
C LYS A 14 -7.66 10.93 20.48
N ARG A 15 -8.62 10.03 20.60
CA ARG A 15 -10.03 10.37 20.86
C ARG A 15 -10.34 10.68 22.33
N VAL A 16 -9.53 10.22 23.27
CA VAL A 16 -9.72 10.49 24.69
C VAL A 16 -9.07 11.79 25.15
N LEU A 17 -7.99 12.23 24.51
CA LEU A 17 -7.31 13.49 24.82
C LEU A 17 -8.02 14.76 24.29
N ILE A 18 -8.89 14.62 23.30
CA ILE A 18 -9.72 15.73 22.79
C ILE A 18 -10.95 15.99 23.69
N GLY A 19 -11.36 15.03 24.48
CA GLY A 19 -12.55 15.11 25.36
C GLY A 19 -12.31 15.80 26.72
N ILE A 20 -11.08 15.95 27.18
CA ILE A 20 -10.78 16.47 28.53
C ILE A 20 -10.31 17.94 28.54
N GLY A 21 -9.93 18.49 27.37
CA GLY A 21 -9.54 19.90 27.22
C GLY A 21 -10.69 20.92 27.16
N ALA A 22 -11.94 20.48 26.98
CA ALA A 22 -13.07 21.35 26.69
C ALA A 22 -13.90 21.77 27.94
N LEU A 23 -13.57 21.33 29.15
CA LEU A 23 -14.41 21.53 30.35
C LEU A 23 -13.81 22.46 31.42
N SER A 24 -12.63 23.04 31.20
CA SER A 24 -11.96 23.88 32.22
C SER A 24 -11.84 25.35 31.87
N PHE A 25 -12.48 25.85 30.79
CA PHE A 25 -12.37 27.26 30.39
C PHE A 25 -13.71 28.03 30.37
N LEU A 26 -14.69 27.57 31.12
CA LEU A 26 -16.05 28.12 31.11
C LEU A 26 -16.44 28.92 32.38
N PHE A 27 -15.50 29.46 33.14
CA PHE A 27 -15.89 30.21 34.35
C PHE A 27 -15.01 31.40 34.71
N ILE A 28 -14.57 32.23 33.78
CA ILE A 28 -14.15 33.62 34.06
C ILE A 28 -14.24 34.38 32.73
N LEU A 29 -15.29 35.14 32.51
CA LEU A 29 -15.42 36.44 31.84
C LEU A 29 -16.87 36.70 31.43
N ALA A 30 -17.66 36.98 32.46
CA ALA A 30 -18.83 37.80 32.27
C ALA A 30 -18.48 39.19 32.78
N LEU A 31 -18.39 40.16 31.88
CA LEU A 31 -18.47 41.60 32.01
C LEU A 31 -17.36 42.33 31.21
N SER A 32 -17.61 42.47 29.93
CA SER A 32 -17.44 43.73 29.17
C SER A 32 -17.79 43.42 27.72
N THR A 33 -19.05 43.63 27.46
CA THR A 33 -19.66 43.43 26.14
C THR A 33 -19.64 44.72 25.35
N SER A 34 -19.58 44.50 24.10
CA SER A 34 -20.02 45.32 22.98
C SER A 34 -18.89 45.95 22.18
N SER A 35 -18.62 45.37 21.08
CA SER A 35 -18.29 45.88 19.76
C SER A 35 -17.19 45.17 18.97
N PHE A 36 -16.70 44.00 19.38
CA PHE A 36 -15.73 43.24 18.56
C PHE A 36 -16.15 41.80 18.33
N ARG A 37 -17.45 41.60 18.04
CA ARG A 37 -18.01 40.27 17.85
C ARG A 37 -18.39 39.98 16.38
N ALA A 38 -17.62 40.47 15.43
CA ALA A 38 -17.95 40.30 14.02
C ALA A 38 -16.85 39.68 13.12
N TYR A 39 -15.66 39.36 13.64
CA TYR A 39 -14.59 38.82 12.78
C TYR A 39 -13.86 37.58 13.30
N ALA A 40 -14.33 36.91 14.32
CA ALA A 40 -13.66 35.73 14.87
C ALA A 40 -14.63 34.55 15.09
N GLN A 41 -15.74 34.51 14.41
CA GLN A 41 -16.70 33.42 14.54
C GLN A 41 -17.30 33.02 13.19
N GLU A 42 -16.44 32.77 12.24
CA GLU A 42 -16.78 31.94 11.07
C GLU A 42 -15.55 31.14 10.71
N ASP A 43 -15.78 29.85 10.75
CA ASP A 43 -15.21 28.70 10.13
C ASP A 43 -14.41 27.76 11.03
N ASN A 44 -15.00 27.38 12.17
CA ASN A 44 -14.89 26.02 12.64
C ASN A 44 -16.19 25.24 12.28
N THR A 45 -16.68 25.41 11.07
CA THR A 45 -17.54 24.41 10.45
C THR A 45 -16.62 23.24 10.09
N ALA A 46 -16.53 22.24 10.98
CA ALA A 46 -16.33 20.90 10.52
C ALA A 46 -17.19 20.78 9.24
N ILE A 47 -16.55 20.57 8.09
CA ILE A 47 -17.24 20.40 6.82
C ILE A 47 -18.26 19.29 7.10
N ALA A 48 -19.52 19.66 7.27
CA ALA A 48 -20.58 18.70 7.38
C ALA A 48 -20.52 17.98 6.04
N GLN A 49 -20.04 16.71 6.07
CA GLN A 49 -20.12 15.85 4.91
C GLN A 49 -21.59 15.90 4.51
N ASP A 50 -21.84 16.19 3.24
CA ASP A 50 -23.17 16.17 2.69
C ASP A 50 -23.82 14.84 3.10
N PRO A 51 -24.91 14.81 3.86
CA PRO A 51 -25.47 13.56 4.38
C PRO A 51 -25.80 12.58 3.25
N ASP A 52 -26.11 13.06 2.04
CA ASP A 52 -26.37 12.22 0.88
C ASP A 52 -25.07 11.53 0.41
N VAL A 53 -23.93 12.21 0.42
CA VAL A 53 -22.62 11.63 0.05
C VAL A 53 -22.16 10.61 1.10
N ALA A 54 -22.41 10.88 2.39
CA ALA A 54 -22.07 9.95 3.45
C ALA A 54 -22.92 8.66 3.38
N GLN A 55 -24.18 8.78 3.03
CA GLN A 55 -25.09 7.64 2.84
C GLN A 55 -24.67 6.81 1.60
N GLU A 56 -24.43 7.45 0.46
CA GLU A 56 -23.96 6.77 -0.76
C GLU A 56 -22.66 6.00 -0.50
N ARG A 57 -21.72 6.60 0.22
CA ARG A 57 -20.47 5.95 0.62
C ARG A 57 -20.71 4.70 1.47
N SER A 58 -21.62 4.80 2.44
CA SER A 58 -21.99 3.67 3.31
C SER A 58 -22.63 2.53 2.50
N GLU A 59 -23.48 2.84 1.54
CA GLU A 59 -24.11 1.85 0.66
C GLU A 59 -23.07 1.15 -0.24
N LEU A 60 -22.11 1.89 -0.80
CA LEU A 60 -21.02 1.32 -1.58
C LEU A 60 -20.11 0.41 -0.73
N GLU A 61 -19.87 0.76 0.52
CA GLU A 61 -19.09 -0.07 1.46
C GLU A 61 -19.80 -1.39 1.78
N GLN A 62 -21.12 -1.37 2.00
CA GLN A 62 -21.90 -2.57 2.24
C GLN A 62 -21.94 -3.48 1.00
N GLN A 63 -22.17 -2.91 -0.19
CA GLN A 63 -22.15 -3.67 -1.44
C GLN A 63 -20.79 -4.29 -1.71
N LEU A 64 -19.71 -3.57 -1.42
CA LEU A 64 -18.34 -4.08 -1.56
C LEU A 64 -18.09 -5.26 -0.61
N ALA A 65 -18.46 -5.13 0.66
CA ALA A 65 -18.31 -6.19 1.66
C ALA A 65 -19.07 -7.48 1.27
N GLU A 66 -20.27 -7.36 0.71
CA GLU A 66 -21.03 -8.52 0.23
C GLU A 66 -20.36 -9.20 -0.96
N LEU A 67 -19.88 -8.43 -1.95
CA LEU A 67 -19.15 -8.99 -3.09
C LEU A 67 -17.86 -9.69 -2.65
N GLU A 68 -17.16 -9.14 -1.65
CA GLU A 68 -15.94 -9.72 -1.10
C GLU A 68 -16.22 -11.05 -0.40
N ARG A 69 -17.33 -11.15 0.32
CA ARG A 69 -17.79 -12.41 0.93
C ARG A 69 -18.07 -13.47 -0.14
N GLU A 70 -18.80 -13.13 -1.20
CA GLU A 70 -19.07 -14.04 -2.31
C GLU A 70 -17.79 -14.49 -3.04
N ILE A 71 -16.79 -13.61 -3.16
CA ILE A 71 -15.48 -13.93 -3.74
C ILE A 71 -14.78 -15.01 -2.89
N ASP A 72 -14.80 -14.87 -1.57
CA ASP A 72 -14.18 -15.83 -0.66
C ASP A 72 -14.92 -17.18 -0.64
N GLU A 73 -16.24 -17.19 -0.71
CA GLU A 73 -17.03 -18.42 -0.86
C GLU A 73 -16.69 -19.19 -2.15
N HIS A 74 -16.54 -18.47 -3.25
CA HIS A 74 -16.09 -19.10 -4.49
C HIS A 74 -14.65 -19.62 -4.41
N GLN A 75 -13.76 -18.94 -3.68
CA GLN A 75 -12.40 -19.43 -3.43
C GLN A 75 -12.44 -20.75 -2.65
N GLN A 76 -13.21 -20.83 -1.59
CA GLN A 76 -13.40 -22.08 -0.82
C GLN A 76 -13.93 -23.21 -1.71
N THR A 77 -14.95 -22.93 -2.51
CA THR A 77 -15.53 -23.89 -3.45
C THR A 77 -14.50 -24.43 -4.45
N ILE A 78 -13.62 -23.57 -4.96
CA ILE A 78 -12.52 -23.97 -5.85
C ILE A 78 -11.56 -24.93 -5.12
N GLU A 79 -11.21 -24.65 -3.87
CA GLU A 79 -10.33 -25.47 -3.07
C GLU A 79 -10.95 -26.85 -2.75
N GLU A 80 -12.24 -26.88 -2.44
CA GLU A 80 -12.99 -28.12 -2.21
C GLU A 80 -13.03 -29.00 -3.45
N TYR A 81 -13.34 -28.43 -4.63
CA TYR A 81 -13.34 -29.18 -5.88
C TYR A 81 -11.95 -29.72 -6.24
N LYS A 82 -10.89 -28.95 -6.00
CA LYS A 82 -9.53 -29.42 -6.22
C LYS A 82 -9.18 -30.62 -5.34
N LYS A 83 -9.70 -30.71 -4.11
CA LYS A 83 -9.50 -31.85 -3.21
C LYS A 83 -10.28 -33.10 -3.63
N GLN A 84 -11.38 -32.96 -4.38
CA GLN A 84 -12.23 -34.08 -4.83
C GLN A 84 -11.64 -34.92 -5.96
N GLY A 85 -10.51 -34.48 -6.52
CA GLY A 85 -9.77 -35.25 -7.54
C GLY A 85 -9.97 -34.74 -8.97
N GLY A 86 -9.11 -35.23 -9.86
CA GLY A 86 -8.98 -34.76 -11.23
C GLY A 86 -9.98 -35.42 -12.21
N THR A 87 -11.28 -35.22 -12.04
CA THR A 87 -12.27 -35.62 -13.04
C THR A 87 -12.65 -34.46 -13.94
N LEU A 88 -13.10 -34.73 -15.17
CA LEU A 88 -13.57 -33.69 -16.10
C LEU A 88 -14.69 -32.84 -15.48
N LYS A 89 -15.63 -33.46 -14.75
CA LYS A 89 -16.72 -32.77 -14.06
C LYS A 89 -16.17 -31.81 -13.01
N THR A 90 -15.22 -32.26 -12.21
CA THR A 90 -14.59 -31.44 -11.16
C THR A 90 -13.86 -30.25 -11.77
N GLU A 91 -13.09 -30.45 -12.85
CA GLU A 91 -12.37 -29.41 -13.54
C GLU A 91 -13.31 -28.34 -14.13
N ILE A 92 -14.42 -28.79 -14.77
CA ILE A 92 -15.45 -27.85 -15.26
C ILE A 92 -16.05 -27.03 -14.12
N ASN A 93 -16.29 -27.64 -12.95
CA ASN A 93 -16.81 -26.92 -11.78
C ASN A 93 -15.79 -25.91 -11.24
N VAL A 94 -14.50 -26.27 -11.19
CA VAL A 94 -13.41 -25.34 -10.85
C VAL A 94 -13.40 -24.13 -11.79
N LEU A 95 -13.46 -24.38 -13.10
CA LEU A 95 -13.46 -23.30 -14.10
C LEU A 95 -14.73 -22.40 -13.98
N ASN A 96 -15.90 -22.99 -13.72
CA ASN A 96 -17.13 -22.23 -13.48
C ASN A 96 -17.00 -21.35 -12.23
N SER A 97 -16.54 -21.90 -11.11
CA SER A 97 -16.35 -21.15 -9.87
C SER A 97 -15.29 -20.04 -10.03
N ARG A 98 -14.22 -20.31 -10.80
CA ARG A 98 -13.21 -19.32 -11.14
C ARG A 98 -13.78 -18.17 -11.97
N ILE A 99 -14.61 -18.48 -12.98
CA ILE A 99 -15.30 -17.46 -13.79
C ILE A 99 -16.22 -16.60 -12.91
N SER A 100 -16.99 -17.22 -12.02
CA SER A 100 -17.87 -16.50 -11.07
C SER A 100 -17.05 -15.59 -10.16
N LYS A 101 -15.99 -16.11 -9.53
CA LYS A 101 -15.07 -15.33 -8.69
C LYS A 101 -14.51 -14.13 -9.46
N LEU A 102 -13.99 -14.32 -10.67
CA LEU A 102 -13.41 -13.25 -11.49
C LEU A 102 -14.43 -12.18 -11.85
N ASN A 103 -15.68 -12.56 -12.16
CA ASN A 103 -16.76 -11.60 -12.45
C ASN A 103 -17.13 -10.77 -11.22
N LEU A 104 -17.18 -11.39 -10.04
CA LEU A 104 -17.42 -10.68 -8.77
C LEU A 104 -16.26 -9.73 -8.47
N GLN A 105 -15.02 -10.16 -8.71
CA GLN A 105 -13.85 -9.32 -8.58
C GLN A 105 -13.92 -8.08 -9.48
N VAL A 106 -14.37 -8.20 -10.74
CA VAL A 106 -14.56 -7.05 -11.63
C VAL A 106 -15.62 -6.09 -11.07
N LYS A 107 -16.72 -6.61 -10.50
CA LYS A 107 -17.74 -5.78 -9.86
C LYS A 107 -17.18 -5.05 -8.63
N ALA A 108 -16.45 -5.75 -7.76
CA ALA A 108 -15.81 -5.15 -6.58
C ALA A 108 -14.81 -4.07 -6.96
N LEU A 109 -14.03 -4.26 -8.05
CA LEU A 109 -13.14 -3.22 -8.58
C LEU A 109 -13.91 -1.98 -9.06
N ASN A 110 -15.05 -2.15 -9.74
CA ASN A 110 -15.87 -1.02 -10.14
C ASN A 110 -16.28 -0.17 -8.93
N LEU A 111 -16.75 -0.81 -7.85
CA LEU A 111 -17.15 -0.10 -6.62
C LEU A 111 -15.96 0.57 -5.94
N SER A 112 -14.81 -0.12 -5.86
CA SER A 112 -13.59 0.43 -5.27
C SER A 112 -13.07 1.65 -6.04
N ILE A 113 -13.13 1.61 -7.37
CA ILE A 113 -12.76 2.75 -8.23
C ILE A 113 -13.74 3.91 -8.02
N SER A 114 -15.05 3.64 -7.97
CA SER A 114 -16.06 4.68 -7.75
C SER A 114 -15.86 5.39 -6.39
N LYS A 115 -15.62 4.62 -5.32
CA LYS A 115 -15.32 5.16 -4.00
C LYS A 115 -14.03 6.00 -4.00
N LEU A 116 -13.02 5.56 -4.74
CA LEU A 116 -11.77 6.28 -4.85
C LEU A 116 -11.90 7.57 -5.64
N ASP A 117 -12.70 7.58 -6.72
CA ASP A 117 -13.02 8.79 -7.47
C ASP A 117 -13.77 9.81 -6.59
N GLN A 118 -14.64 9.36 -5.66
CA GLN A 118 -15.28 10.24 -4.67
C GLN A 118 -14.25 10.83 -3.70
N ASN A 119 -13.33 10.03 -3.17
CA ASN A 119 -12.26 10.51 -2.29
C ASN A 119 -11.37 11.54 -3.00
N ILE A 120 -10.95 11.28 -4.24
CA ILE A 120 -10.17 12.20 -5.07
C ILE A 120 -10.86 13.56 -5.20
N ASN A 121 -12.17 13.57 -5.46
CA ASN A 121 -12.94 14.79 -5.56
C ASN A 121 -13.04 15.54 -4.22
N GLU A 122 -13.13 14.81 -3.12
CA GLU A 122 -13.15 15.39 -1.78
C GLU A 122 -11.80 16.00 -1.42
N THR A 123 -10.71 15.25 -1.59
CA THR A 123 -9.34 15.74 -1.34
C THR A 123 -9.03 16.95 -2.22
N GLN A 124 -9.48 16.98 -3.48
CA GLN A 124 -9.32 18.14 -4.35
C GLN A 124 -10.09 19.37 -3.85
N ARG A 125 -11.30 19.20 -3.30
CA ARG A 125 -12.07 20.29 -2.67
C ARG A 125 -11.34 20.83 -1.44
N GLN A 126 -10.80 19.95 -0.58
CA GLN A 126 -10.03 20.35 0.61
C GLN A 126 -8.77 21.13 0.23
N ILE A 127 -8.05 20.71 -0.81
CA ILE A 127 -6.90 21.43 -1.37
C ILE A 127 -7.31 22.84 -1.76
N ASN A 128 -8.39 23.01 -2.52
CA ASN A 128 -8.87 24.32 -2.96
C ASN A 128 -9.25 25.23 -1.78
N GLN A 129 -9.87 24.67 -0.74
CA GLN A 129 -10.21 25.41 0.48
C GLN A 129 -8.95 25.85 1.24
N THR A 130 -7.97 24.96 1.38
CA THR A 130 -6.69 25.26 2.02
C THR A 130 -5.91 26.33 1.26
N GLU A 131 -5.89 26.27 -0.08
CA GLU A 131 -5.27 27.32 -0.93
C GLU A 131 -5.96 28.67 -0.75
N ASN A 132 -7.30 28.72 -0.75
CA ASN A 132 -8.06 29.93 -0.51
C ASN A 132 -7.81 30.51 0.89
N ALA A 133 -7.73 29.67 1.91
CA ALA A 133 -7.39 30.09 3.28
C ALA A 133 -5.98 30.70 3.34
N ILE A 134 -4.99 30.10 2.70
CA ILE A 134 -3.63 30.64 2.60
C ILE A 134 -3.64 32.00 1.95
N ASP A 135 -4.36 32.19 0.85
CA ASP A 135 -4.42 33.46 0.14
C ASP A 135 -5.14 34.56 0.98
N SER A 136 -6.19 34.19 1.71
CA SER A 136 -6.87 35.09 2.65
C SER A 136 -5.91 35.55 3.76
N HIS A 137 -5.21 34.63 4.41
CA HIS A 137 -4.23 34.99 5.46
C HIS A 137 -3.06 35.77 4.91
N ARG A 138 -2.60 35.54 3.69
CA ARG A 138 -1.57 36.36 3.01
C ARG A 138 -2.05 37.76 2.73
N GLY A 139 -3.33 37.94 2.34
CA GLY A 139 -3.96 39.25 2.17
C GLY A 139 -4.00 40.07 3.47
N ALA A 140 -4.47 39.43 4.55
CA ALA A 140 -4.51 40.05 5.89
C ALA A 140 -3.10 40.41 6.40
N LEU A 141 -2.13 39.52 6.19
CA LEU A 141 -0.71 39.76 6.53
C LEU A 141 -0.15 40.95 5.77
N ALA A 142 -0.41 41.06 4.48
CA ALA A 142 0.05 42.16 3.64
C ALA A 142 -0.53 43.51 4.12
N GLU A 143 -1.81 43.53 4.49
CA GLU A 143 -2.46 44.76 5.04
C GLU A 143 -1.88 45.14 6.40
N SER A 144 -1.69 44.18 7.29
CA SER A 144 -1.06 44.41 8.60
C SER A 144 0.37 44.94 8.45
N LEU A 145 1.14 44.43 7.50
CA LEU A 145 2.50 44.89 7.20
C LEU A 145 2.51 46.34 6.65
N ARG A 146 1.53 46.72 5.81
CA ARG A 146 1.38 48.12 5.35
C ARG A 146 1.09 49.05 6.50
N THR A 147 0.16 48.66 7.36
CA THR A 147 -0.21 49.44 8.55
C THR A 147 1.01 49.66 9.48
N LEU A 148 1.77 48.56 9.71
CA LEU A 148 3.00 48.62 10.51
C LEU A 148 4.05 49.55 9.87
N TYR A 149 4.27 49.45 8.56
CA TYR A 149 5.22 50.26 7.81
C TYR A 149 4.86 51.72 7.88
N ASP A 150 3.57 52.08 7.69
CA ASP A 150 3.10 53.46 7.78
C ASP A 150 3.20 54.05 9.19
N THR A 151 3.04 53.20 10.20
CA THR A 151 3.19 53.57 11.61
C THR A 151 4.66 53.74 12.00
N ASP A 152 5.55 52.81 11.56
CA ASP A 152 6.99 52.87 11.85
C ASP A 152 7.67 54.13 11.29
N ARG A 153 7.16 54.64 10.18
CA ARG A 153 7.62 55.93 9.60
C ARG A 153 7.28 57.14 10.49
N ARG A 154 6.34 56.99 11.44
CA ARG A 154 6.01 58.02 12.43
C ARG A 154 6.81 57.71 13.68
N GLY A 155 7.89 58.42 13.91
CA GLY A 155 8.70 58.21 15.12
C GLY A 155 7.88 58.38 16.42
N LEU A 156 8.27 57.67 17.47
CA LEU A 156 7.58 57.72 18.79
C LEU A 156 7.29 59.15 19.28
N ALA A 157 8.20 60.09 19.03
CA ALA A 157 8.01 61.51 19.36
C ALA A 157 6.85 62.14 18.56
N GLN A 158 6.67 61.73 17.30
CA GLN A 158 5.58 62.20 16.45
C GLN A 158 4.23 61.63 16.88
N ILE A 159 4.23 60.32 17.28
CA ILE A 159 3.03 59.68 17.85
C ILE A 159 2.65 60.35 19.19
N LEU A 160 3.63 60.66 20.04
CA LEU A 160 3.37 61.33 21.30
C LEU A 160 2.77 62.74 21.08
N LEU A 161 3.29 63.45 20.09
CA LEU A 161 2.80 64.84 19.79
C LEU A 161 1.47 64.86 19.02
N ALA A 162 1.10 63.73 18.38
CA ALA A 162 -0.16 63.61 17.65
C ALA A 162 -1.35 63.22 18.52
N ASN A 163 -1.12 62.74 19.74
CA ASN A 163 -2.17 62.35 20.68
C ASN A 163 -2.44 63.47 21.71
N GLU A 164 -3.70 63.75 21.95
CA GLU A 164 -4.12 64.82 22.86
C GLU A 164 -3.91 64.53 24.35
N THR A 165 -3.92 63.15 24.65
CA THR A 165 -3.72 62.68 26.01
C THR A 165 -2.67 61.58 26.05
N LEU A 166 -2.01 61.37 27.21
CA LEU A 166 -1.10 60.26 27.46
C LEU A 166 -1.82 58.88 27.36
N SER A 167 -3.12 58.88 27.68
CA SER A 167 -3.93 57.67 27.53
C SER A 167 -4.05 57.25 26.08
N ASP A 168 -4.27 58.17 25.16
CA ASP A 168 -4.36 57.89 23.70
C ASP A 168 -3.02 57.44 23.14
N PHE A 169 -1.91 58.02 23.63
CA PHE A 169 -0.56 57.58 23.28
C PHE A 169 -0.32 56.14 23.69
N PHE A 170 -0.64 55.74 24.94
CA PHE A 170 -0.50 54.34 25.37
C PHE A 170 -1.48 53.42 24.64
N GLY A 171 -2.66 53.87 24.27
CA GLY A 171 -3.59 53.16 23.38
C GLY A 171 -2.96 52.85 22.04
N SER A 172 -2.36 53.86 21.38
CA SER A 172 -1.67 53.71 20.09
C SER A 172 -0.49 52.71 20.15
N ILE A 173 0.25 52.69 21.26
CA ILE A 173 1.34 51.71 21.48
C ILE A 173 0.79 50.30 21.68
N ASN A 174 -0.32 50.16 22.41
CA ASN A 174 -0.98 48.84 22.58
C ASN A 174 -1.53 48.30 21.26
N ASP A 175 -2.11 49.16 20.42
CA ASP A 175 -2.59 48.78 19.10
C ASP A 175 -1.45 48.26 18.21
N LEU A 176 -0.26 48.90 18.29
CA LEU A 176 0.92 48.44 17.59
C LEU A 176 1.37 47.03 18.05
N ALA A 177 1.34 46.78 19.37
CA ALA A 177 1.66 45.47 19.94
C ALA A 177 0.65 44.40 19.50
N LEU A 178 -0.65 44.73 19.42
CA LEU A 178 -1.69 43.85 18.87
C LEU A 178 -1.46 43.52 17.39
N VAL A 179 -1.03 44.47 16.58
CA VAL A 179 -0.68 44.24 15.17
C VAL A 179 0.50 43.30 15.07
N GLN A 180 1.54 43.42 15.89
CA GLN A 180 2.68 42.50 15.90
C GLN A 180 2.27 41.07 16.28
N ASP A 181 1.40 40.91 17.29
CA ASP A 181 0.88 39.60 17.68
C ASP A 181 0.02 38.96 16.57
N ASN A 182 -0.84 39.73 15.92
CA ASN A 182 -1.64 39.26 14.77
C ASN A 182 -0.76 38.84 13.61
N LEU A 183 0.33 39.56 13.32
CA LEU A 183 1.32 39.14 12.30
C LEU A 183 1.96 37.85 12.64
N ARG A 184 2.36 37.64 13.90
CA ARG A 184 2.95 36.39 14.36
C ARG A 184 1.98 35.18 14.21
N ILE A 185 0.71 35.39 14.62
CA ILE A 185 -0.37 34.42 14.51
C ILE A 185 -0.60 34.06 13.02
N ALA A 186 -0.74 35.05 12.16
CA ALA A 186 -0.98 34.87 10.74
C ALA A 186 0.18 34.11 10.05
N LEU A 187 1.45 34.41 10.38
CA LEU A 187 2.60 33.70 9.86
C LEU A 187 2.63 32.22 10.30
N THR A 188 2.30 31.98 11.57
CA THR A 188 2.23 30.62 12.11
C THR A 188 1.15 29.81 11.38
N GLU A 189 -0.02 30.42 11.18
CA GLU A 189 -1.15 29.79 10.50
C GLU A 189 -0.87 29.54 9.02
N ILE A 190 -0.28 30.49 8.29
CA ILE A 190 0.17 30.27 6.91
C ILE A 190 1.17 29.12 6.83
N THR A 191 2.09 29.01 7.78
CA THR A 191 3.09 27.93 7.78
C THR A 191 2.42 26.59 8.01
N ARG A 192 1.47 26.50 8.95
CA ARG A 192 0.67 25.31 9.22
C ARG A 192 -0.13 24.88 7.98
N LEU A 193 -0.90 25.81 7.40
CA LEU A 193 -1.71 25.55 6.22
C LEU A 193 -0.87 25.10 5.01
N ARG A 194 0.33 25.66 4.83
CA ARG A 194 1.25 25.20 3.77
C ARG A 194 1.70 23.76 3.98
N GLN A 195 1.97 23.35 5.22
CA GLN A 195 2.32 21.98 5.52
C GLN A 195 1.13 21.04 5.27
N ASP A 196 -0.07 21.43 5.69
CA ASP A 196 -1.30 20.68 5.43
C ASP A 196 -1.55 20.52 3.93
N LEU A 197 -1.37 21.59 3.15
CA LEU A 197 -1.50 21.58 1.69
C LEU A 197 -0.53 20.61 1.02
N LEU A 198 0.71 20.55 1.48
CA LEU A 198 1.69 19.59 0.94
C LEU A 198 1.25 18.15 1.20
N THR A 199 0.78 17.86 2.42
CA THR A 199 0.26 16.54 2.78
C THR A 199 -0.96 16.17 1.95
N GLN A 200 -1.93 17.07 1.78
CA GLN A 200 -3.12 16.84 0.95
C GLN A 200 -2.76 16.59 -0.52
N LYS A 201 -1.79 17.33 -1.07
CA LYS A 201 -1.33 17.10 -2.46
C LYS A 201 -0.63 15.77 -2.65
N GLU A 202 0.15 15.32 -1.66
CA GLU A 202 0.76 13.98 -1.68
C GLU A 202 -0.32 12.90 -1.60
N GLU A 203 -1.31 13.03 -0.72
CA GLU A 203 -2.44 12.12 -0.59
C GLU A 203 -3.24 12.04 -1.90
N LEU A 204 -3.56 13.18 -2.51
CA LEU A 204 -4.25 13.22 -3.81
C LEU A 204 -3.45 12.50 -4.91
N ALA A 205 -2.13 12.67 -4.94
CA ALA A 205 -1.28 11.99 -5.91
C ALA A 205 -1.30 10.46 -5.72
N LEU A 206 -1.28 9.99 -4.48
CA LEU A 206 -1.40 8.57 -4.14
C LEU A 206 -2.77 8.01 -4.53
N GLU A 207 -3.85 8.71 -4.22
CA GLU A 207 -5.22 8.30 -4.58
C GLU A 207 -5.41 8.19 -6.10
N LYS A 208 -4.88 9.15 -6.87
CA LYS A 208 -4.92 9.08 -8.34
C LYS A 208 -4.12 7.92 -8.89
N SER A 209 -2.94 7.65 -8.31
CA SER A 209 -2.13 6.47 -8.66
C SER A 209 -2.87 5.17 -8.37
N ASP A 210 -3.51 5.08 -7.21
CA ASP A 210 -4.32 3.92 -6.82
C ASP A 210 -5.48 3.69 -7.80
N ALA A 211 -6.17 4.76 -8.20
CA ALA A 211 -7.28 4.67 -9.15
C ALA A 211 -6.83 4.11 -10.52
N GLU A 212 -5.68 4.53 -11.02
CA GLU A 212 -5.12 3.99 -12.26
C GLU A 212 -4.69 2.53 -12.13
N ASN A 213 -4.03 2.19 -11.03
CA ASN A 213 -3.64 0.81 -10.75
C ASN A 213 -4.86 -0.11 -10.69
N LEU A 214 -5.95 0.31 -10.04
CA LEU A 214 -7.19 -0.46 -9.98
C LEU A 214 -7.85 -0.59 -11.37
N LYS A 215 -7.85 0.45 -12.20
CA LYS A 215 -8.35 0.39 -13.58
C LYS A 215 -7.53 -0.59 -14.44
N PHE A 216 -6.20 -0.58 -14.29
CA PHE A 216 -5.33 -1.55 -14.97
C PHE A 216 -5.58 -2.98 -14.51
N ILE A 217 -5.72 -3.20 -13.20
CA ILE A 217 -6.06 -4.52 -12.63
C ILE A 217 -7.42 -4.98 -13.15
N GLN A 218 -8.43 -4.09 -13.20
CA GLN A 218 -9.75 -4.38 -13.72
C GLN A 218 -9.71 -4.91 -15.16
N GLU A 219 -8.94 -4.27 -16.03
CA GLU A 219 -8.79 -4.70 -17.41
C GLU A 219 -8.15 -6.09 -17.50
N ARG A 220 -7.13 -6.35 -16.69
CA ARG A 220 -6.51 -7.68 -16.60
C ARG A 220 -7.49 -8.74 -16.09
N GLN A 221 -8.35 -8.40 -15.12
CA GLN A 221 -9.38 -9.32 -14.62
C GLN A 221 -10.43 -9.65 -15.69
N ARG A 222 -10.86 -8.66 -16.47
CA ARG A 222 -11.74 -8.89 -17.61
C ARG A 222 -11.12 -9.82 -18.63
N SER A 223 -9.85 -9.62 -18.96
CA SER A 223 -9.08 -10.52 -19.84
C SER A 223 -8.99 -11.93 -19.25
N SER A 224 -8.80 -12.06 -17.94
CA SER A 224 -8.77 -13.35 -17.24
C SER A 224 -10.11 -14.09 -17.29
N VAL A 225 -11.24 -13.38 -17.18
CA VAL A 225 -12.58 -13.97 -17.39
C VAL A 225 -12.67 -14.59 -18.78
N GLN A 226 -12.30 -13.84 -19.81
CA GLN A 226 -12.35 -14.30 -21.20
C GLN A 226 -11.42 -15.49 -21.44
N SER A 227 -10.20 -15.46 -20.91
CA SER A 227 -9.24 -16.55 -20.99
C SER A 227 -9.77 -17.81 -20.33
N THR A 228 -10.34 -17.72 -19.11
CA THR A 228 -10.90 -18.88 -18.40
C THR A 228 -12.14 -19.45 -19.12
N GLN A 229 -12.97 -18.61 -19.73
CA GLN A 229 -14.08 -19.05 -20.56
C GLN A 229 -13.59 -19.82 -21.79
N SER A 230 -12.53 -19.33 -22.44
CA SER A 230 -11.90 -19.99 -23.59
C SER A 230 -11.26 -21.31 -23.19
N GLU A 231 -10.58 -21.37 -22.05
CA GLU A 231 -10.01 -22.58 -21.47
C GLU A 231 -11.09 -23.65 -21.25
N LYS A 232 -12.21 -23.29 -20.64
CA LYS A 232 -13.36 -24.18 -20.45
C LYS A 232 -13.92 -24.69 -21.78
N ALA A 233 -14.12 -23.79 -22.76
CA ALA A 233 -14.64 -24.17 -24.08
C ALA A 233 -13.68 -25.12 -24.82
N ASN A 234 -12.37 -24.84 -24.75
CA ASN A 234 -11.34 -25.70 -25.33
C ASN A 234 -11.29 -27.06 -24.66
N LEU A 235 -11.33 -27.13 -23.31
CA LEU A 235 -11.37 -28.37 -22.56
C LEU A 235 -12.55 -29.25 -23.00
N LEU A 236 -13.76 -28.67 -23.07
CA LEU A 236 -14.96 -29.38 -23.53
C LEU A 236 -14.87 -29.86 -24.98
N SER A 237 -14.29 -29.02 -25.86
CA SER A 237 -14.08 -29.37 -27.27
C SER A 237 -13.11 -30.52 -27.46
N VAL A 238 -11.93 -30.50 -26.82
CA VAL A 238 -10.88 -31.49 -26.92
C VAL A 238 -11.31 -32.83 -26.29
N THR A 239 -11.97 -32.79 -25.16
CA THR A 239 -12.44 -34.02 -24.46
C THR A 239 -13.76 -34.51 -25.03
N LYS A 240 -14.45 -33.74 -25.86
CA LYS A 240 -15.82 -34.03 -26.34
C LYS A 240 -16.79 -34.40 -25.21
N GLY A 241 -16.57 -33.83 -24.02
CA GLY A 241 -17.33 -34.13 -22.81
C GLY A 241 -17.10 -35.52 -22.22
N LYS A 242 -16.09 -36.27 -22.67
CA LYS A 242 -15.82 -37.62 -22.20
C LYS A 242 -14.67 -37.67 -21.19
N GLU A 243 -14.93 -38.29 -20.05
CA GLU A 243 -13.95 -38.47 -18.98
C GLU A 243 -12.68 -39.18 -19.46
N SER A 244 -12.82 -40.22 -20.29
CA SER A 244 -11.67 -40.97 -20.81
C SER A 244 -10.69 -40.15 -21.65
N GLU A 245 -11.20 -39.20 -22.42
CA GLU A 245 -10.35 -38.27 -23.19
C GLU A 245 -9.71 -37.20 -22.29
N TYR A 246 -10.41 -36.79 -21.25
CA TYR A 246 -9.85 -35.91 -20.23
C TYR A 246 -8.68 -36.55 -19.50
N GLN A 247 -8.80 -37.80 -19.04
CA GLN A 247 -7.72 -38.52 -18.34
C GLN A 247 -6.48 -38.71 -19.22
N LYS A 248 -6.64 -38.97 -20.51
CA LYS A 248 -5.52 -39.03 -21.47
C LYS A 248 -4.84 -37.65 -21.61
N LEU A 249 -5.63 -36.59 -21.71
CA LEU A 249 -5.12 -35.23 -21.81
C LEU A 249 -4.37 -34.83 -20.53
N LEU A 250 -4.94 -35.13 -19.36
CA LEU A 250 -4.35 -34.84 -18.04
C LEU A 250 -2.97 -35.52 -17.91
N ALA A 251 -2.87 -36.80 -18.20
CA ALA A 251 -1.59 -37.55 -18.15
C ALA A 251 -0.53 -36.93 -19.08
N LYS A 252 -0.92 -36.56 -20.30
CA LYS A 252 -0.03 -35.89 -21.26
C LYS A 252 0.42 -34.52 -20.79
N THR A 253 -0.50 -33.72 -20.23
CA THR A 253 -0.23 -32.34 -19.76
C THR A 253 0.66 -32.34 -18.54
N GLN A 254 0.47 -33.27 -17.60
CA GLN A 254 1.34 -33.38 -16.41
C GLN A 254 2.80 -33.73 -16.81
N ALA A 255 3.01 -34.63 -17.77
CA ALA A 255 4.35 -34.93 -18.26
C ALA A 255 5.03 -33.73 -18.96
N SER A 256 4.24 -32.92 -19.67
CA SER A 256 4.76 -31.74 -20.38
C SER A 256 4.94 -30.51 -19.48
N ALA A 257 4.11 -30.34 -18.45
CA ALA A 257 4.11 -29.19 -17.60
C ALA A 257 5.44 -29.01 -16.82
N ALA A 258 6.02 -30.08 -16.32
CA ALA A 258 7.32 -30.05 -15.64
C ALA A 258 8.43 -29.58 -16.60
N GLN A 259 8.45 -30.06 -17.84
CA GLN A 259 9.43 -29.69 -18.86
C GLN A 259 9.23 -28.23 -19.31
N ILE A 260 7.98 -27.78 -19.49
CA ILE A 260 7.64 -26.42 -19.90
C ILE A 260 7.97 -25.43 -18.78
N ARG A 261 7.71 -25.76 -17.52
CA ARG A 261 8.04 -24.91 -16.36
C ARG A 261 9.54 -24.68 -16.26
N THR A 262 10.36 -25.73 -16.36
CA THR A 262 11.82 -25.61 -16.41
C THR A 262 12.24 -24.70 -17.56
N ARG A 263 11.67 -24.86 -18.74
CA ARG A 263 12.00 -24.06 -19.92
C ARG A 263 11.48 -22.62 -19.87
N ILE A 264 10.32 -22.39 -19.26
CA ILE A 264 9.81 -21.02 -19.00
C ILE A 264 10.71 -20.29 -18.00
N PHE A 265 11.21 -20.97 -16.97
CA PHE A 265 12.18 -20.41 -16.05
C PHE A 265 13.52 -20.09 -16.73
N GLU A 266 14.01 -20.95 -17.58
CA GLU A 266 15.19 -20.68 -18.42
C GLU A 266 14.97 -19.52 -19.38
N LEU A 267 13.80 -19.39 -19.99
CA LEU A 267 13.44 -18.33 -20.93
C LEU A 267 13.05 -17.02 -20.26
N LEU A 268 12.39 -17.09 -19.10
CA LEU A 268 12.11 -15.92 -18.28
C LEU A 268 13.37 -15.45 -17.53
N GLY A 269 14.32 -16.34 -17.32
CA GLY A 269 15.60 -16.12 -16.67
C GLY A 269 16.66 -15.49 -17.56
N GLY A 270 16.38 -14.49 -18.38
CA GLY A 270 17.40 -13.70 -19.11
C GLY A 270 18.35 -12.89 -18.23
N GLY A 271 18.53 -13.24 -16.95
CA GLY A 271 19.53 -12.80 -15.99
C GLY A 271 20.21 -14.05 -15.39
N GLU A 272 21.29 -13.86 -14.65
CA GLU A 272 22.12 -14.91 -14.05
C GLU A 272 21.42 -15.78 -12.98
N LEU A 273 20.12 -15.53 -12.67
CA LEU A 273 19.38 -16.20 -11.60
C LEU A 273 18.44 -17.28 -12.16
N THR A 274 18.82 -18.56 -12.04
CA THR A 274 17.94 -19.70 -12.32
C THR A 274 16.93 -19.91 -11.18
N PHE A 275 15.88 -20.70 -11.43
CA PHE A 275 14.89 -21.01 -10.38
C PHE A 275 15.52 -21.75 -9.20
N GLU A 276 16.39 -22.72 -9.48
CA GLU A 276 17.11 -23.46 -8.46
C GLU A 276 17.91 -22.54 -7.56
N LYS A 277 18.59 -21.55 -8.16
CA LYS A 277 19.37 -20.56 -7.41
C LYS A 277 18.49 -19.60 -6.63
N ALA A 278 17.37 -19.17 -7.21
CA ALA A 278 16.39 -18.36 -6.52
C ALA A 278 15.78 -19.11 -5.32
N TYR A 279 15.51 -20.43 -5.51
CA TYR A 279 15.03 -21.28 -4.43
C TYR A 279 16.08 -21.49 -3.33
N GLU A 280 17.37 -21.61 -3.65
CA GLU A 280 18.43 -21.68 -2.64
C GLU A 280 18.44 -20.42 -1.74
N TYR A 281 18.34 -19.22 -2.32
CA TYR A 281 18.23 -17.98 -1.54
C TYR A 281 16.95 -17.91 -0.72
N ALA A 282 15.81 -18.27 -1.32
CA ALA A 282 14.53 -18.29 -0.62
C ALA A 282 14.53 -19.29 0.55
N ARG A 283 15.15 -20.48 0.39
CA ARG A 283 15.29 -21.48 1.47
C ARG A 283 16.20 -21.02 2.61
N LEU A 284 17.27 -20.30 2.28
CA LEU A 284 18.12 -19.67 3.30
C LEU A 284 17.31 -18.68 4.14
N ALA A 285 16.55 -17.81 3.49
CA ALA A 285 15.70 -16.84 4.14
C ALA A 285 14.56 -17.50 4.94
N GLU A 286 13.93 -18.56 4.42
CA GLU A 286 12.94 -19.38 5.12
C GLU A 286 13.50 -19.98 6.41
N SER A 287 14.74 -20.52 6.35
CA SER A 287 15.39 -21.11 7.53
C SER A 287 15.65 -20.09 8.64
N ALA A 288 15.79 -18.82 8.29
CA ALA A 288 16.06 -17.75 9.23
C ALA A 288 14.78 -17.11 9.82
N THR A 289 13.66 -17.09 9.06
CA THR A 289 12.44 -16.35 9.39
C THR A 289 11.21 -17.24 9.59
N GLY A 290 11.23 -18.46 9.08
CA GLY A 290 10.04 -19.32 9.03
C GLY A 290 9.03 -18.95 7.93
N VAL A 291 9.28 -17.91 7.15
CA VAL A 291 8.45 -17.55 5.99
C VAL A 291 8.73 -18.52 4.86
N ARG A 292 7.71 -19.25 4.37
CA ARG A 292 7.91 -20.28 3.35
C ARG A 292 8.59 -19.73 2.08
N ALA A 293 9.56 -20.45 1.56
CA ALA A 293 10.33 -20.09 0.37
C ALA A 293 9.45 -19.73 -0.82
N ALA A 294 8.37 -20.46 -1.03
CA ALA A 294 7.40 -20.24 -2.09
C ALA A 294 6.74 -18.85 -2.03
N LEU A 295 6.43 -18.34 -0.83
CA LEU A 295 5.86 -16.99 -0.65
C LEU A 295 6.90 -15.91 -0.96
N ILE A 296 8.14 -16.08 -0.51
CA ILE A 296 9.26 -15.17 -0.81
C ILE A 296 9.47 -15.08 -2.32
N LEU A 297 9.53 -16.23 -3.02
CA LEU A 297 9.64 -16.30 -4.48
C LEU A 297 8.48 -15.59 -5.19
N ALA A 298 7.25 -15.77 -4.71
CA ALA A 298 6.06 -15.18 -5.32
C ALA A 298 6.06 -13.66 -5.22
N ILE A 299 6.49 -13.10 -4.09
CA ILE A 299 6.63 -11.65 -3.92
C ILE A 299 7.71 -11.11 -4.85
N LEU A 300 8.92 -11.67 -4.83
CA LEU A 300 10.01 -11.22 -5.69
C LEU A 300 9.70 -11.36 -7.18
N HIS A 301 8.95 -12.41 -7.56
CA HIS A 301 8.44 -12.55 -8.91
C HIS A 301 7.43 -11.43 -9.24
N ARG A 302 6.58 -11.06 -8.31
CA ARG A 302 5.58 -10.01 -8.49
C ARG A 302 6.21 -8.62 -8.58
N GLU A 303 7.21 -8.34 -7.73
CA GLU A 303 7.88 -7.04 -7.64
C GLU A 303 8.77 -6.75 -8.85
N SER A 304 9.61 -7.70 -9.23
CA SER A 304 10.66 -7.45 -10.21
C SER A 304 10.89 -8.57 -11.22
N LEU A 305 10.01 -9.58 -11.28
CA LEU A 305 10.26 -10.82 -12.04
C LEU A 305 11.60 -11.46 -11.63
N LEU A 306 11.83 -11.58 -10.33
CA LEU A 306 13.07 -12.11 -9.74
C LEU A 306 14.32 -11.30 -10.13
N GLY A 307 14.20 -9.96 -10.16
CA GLY A 307 15.32 -9.05 -10.39
C GLY A 307 15.53 -8.57 -11.84
N LYS A 308 14.64 -8.93 -12.77
CA LYS A 308 14.73 -8.45 -14.16
C LYS A 308 14.29 -7.00 -14.34
N ASN A 309 13.38 -6.53 -13.52
CA ASN A 309 12.76 -5.21 -13.62
C ASN A 309 12.95 -4.45 -12.31
N VAL A 310 14.16 -3.92 -12.10
CA VAL A 310 14.58 -3.28 -10.84
C VAL A 310 14.55 -1.74 -10.87
N GLY A 311 14.05 -1.15 -11.95
CA GLY A 311 13.95 0.29 -12.10
C GLY A 311 14.94 0.86 -13.14
N ARG A 312 14.65 2.11 -13.58
CA ARG A 312 15.42 2.79 -14.65
C ARG A 312 15.54 4.30 -14.44
N CYS A 313 15.03 4.83 -13.32
CA CYS A 313 15.01 6.26 -13.05
C CYS A 313 16.14 6.68 -12.10
N SER A 314 16.54 7.96 -12.21
CA SER A 314 17.44 8.57 -11.25
C SER A 314 16.75 8.80 -9.92
N TYR A 315 17.46 8.60 -8.83
CA TYR A 315 16.97 8.85 -7.48
C TYR A 315 16.47 10.29 -7.28
N GLU A 316 17.11 11.28 -7.91
CA GLU A 316 16.79 12.71 -7.80
C GLU A 316 15.35 13.03 -8.25
N THR A 317 14.87 12.31 -9.28
CA THR A 317 13.54 12.52 -9.85
C THR A 317 12.50 11.52 -9.34
N ALA A 318 12.95 10.40 -8.78
CA ALA A 318 12.08 9.30 -8.40
C ALA A 318 11.77 9.26 -6.90
N MET A 319 12.72 9.64 -6.03
CA MET A 319 12.62 9.46 -4.59
C MET A 319 12.03 10.66 -3.86
N HIS A 320 11.44 10.39 -2.71
CA HIS A 320 11.03 11.45 -1.78
C HIS A 320 12.26 12.18 -1.23
N PRO A 321 12.35 13.52 -1.39
CA PRO A 321 13.60 14.25 -1.16
C PRO A 321 14.09 14.23 0.30
N THR A 322 13.20 14.25 1.27
CA THR A 322 13.56 14.31 2.70
C THR A 322 13.46 12.96 3.41
N ARG A 323 12.62 12.04 2.93
CA ARG A 323 12.42 10.72 3.52
C ARG A 323 13.40 9.69 3.01
N ASP A 324 13.63 9.63 1.69
CA ASP A 324 14.34 8.51 1.06
C ASP A 324 15.74 8.87 0.55
N ILE A 325 15.93 10.04 -0.07
CA ILE A 325 17.23 10.45 -0.65
C ILE A 325 18.37 10.40 0.38
N PRO A 326 18.23 10.89 1.63
CA PRO A 326 19.33 10.85 2.58
C PRO A 326 19.78 9.42 2.92
N TYR A 327 18.85 8.50 3.09
CA TYR A 327 19.15 7.08 3.36
C TYR A 327 19.74 6.38 2.14
N PHE A 328 19.30 6.73 0.95
CA PHE A 328 19.83 6.20 -0.30
C PHE A 328 21.30 6.58 -0.48
N LEU A 329 21.63 7.86 -0.34
CA LEU A 329 23.01 8.34 -0.49
C LEU A 329 23.93 7.80 0.60
N ASP A 330 23.46 7.68 1.85
CA ASP A 330 24.20 7.03 2.93
C ASP A 330 24.51 5.57 2.57
N LEU A 331 23.53 4.82 2.11
CA LEU A 331 23.69 3.41 1.71
C LEU A 331 24.68 3.27 0.57
N LEU A 332 24.55 4.06 -0.50
CA LEU A 332 25.44 4.02 -1.65
C LEU A 332 26.88 4.38 -1.26
N GLY A 333 27.05 5.37 -0.38
CA GLY A 333 28.37 5.74 0.16
C GLY A 333 29.03 4.58 0.92
N ARG A 334 28.27 3.85 1.76
CA ARG A 334 28.75 2.68 2.48
C ARG A 334 29.05 1.48 1.57
N LEU A 335 28.28 1.34 0.47
CA LEU A 335 28.49 0.29 -0.54
C LEU A 335 29.54 0.66 -1.58
N ASN A 336 30.08 1.89 -1.55
CA ASN A 336 31.00 2.44 -2.55
C ASN A 336 30.44 2.39 -3.98
N ILE A 337 29.16 2.75 -4.14
CA ILE A 337 28.44 2.80 -5.42
C ILE A 337 28.26 4.26 -5.82
N ASP A 338 28.56 4.58 -7.09
CA ASP A 338 28.29 5.90 -7.65
C ASP A 338 26.76 6.10 -7.83
N PRO A 339 26.16 7.14 -7.21
CA PRO A 339 24.72 7.41 -7.27
C PRO A 339 24.17 7.65 -8.68
N VAL A 340 24.98 8.05 -9.63
CA VAL A 340 24.57 8.31 -11.02
C VAL A 340 24.78 7.11 -11.95
N SER A 341 25.38 6.02 -11.44
CA SER A 341 25.60 4.80 -12.22
C SER A 341 24.30 4.11 -12.64
N GLU A 342 24.35 3.34 -13.72
CA GLU A 342 23.21 2.51 -14.14
C GLU A 342 22.80 1.48 -13.07
N PHE A 343 23.75 1.06 -12.25
CA PHE A 343 23.51 0.13 -11.15
C PHE A 343 22.66 0.75 -10.03
N ALA A 344 22.73 2.07 -9.83
CA ALA A 344 21.99 2.81 -8.82
C ALA A 344 20.59 3.24 -9.27
N LYS A 345 20.11 2.78 -10.43
CA LYS A 345 18.76 3.09 -10.90
C LYS A 345 17.67 2.46 -10.03
N VAL A 346 16.56 3.17 -9.92
CA VAL A 346 15.45 2.84 -9.03
C VAL A 346 14.12 2.90 -9.78
N SER A 347 13.02 2.42 -9.16
CA SER A 347 11.69 2.56 -9.75
C SER A 347 11.32 4.03 -9.95
N CYS A 348 10.60 4.32 -11.03
CA CYS A 348 10.22 5.68 -11.39
C CYS A 348 9.05 6.20 -10.55
N ALA A 349 9.02 7.51 -10.33
CA ALA A 349 7.81 8.20 -9.88
C ALA A 349 6.69 8.01 -10.89
N ASN A 350 5.44 8.00 -10.42
CA ASN A 350 4.31 7.90 -11.32
C ASN A 350 3.92 9.27 -11.91
N GLN A 351 3.07 9.25 -12.92
CA GLN A 351 2.62 10.47 -13.62
C GLN A 351 1.76 11.40 -12.76
N HIS A 352 1.27 10.95 -11.60
CA HIS A 352 0.46 11.75 -10.68
C HIS A 352 1.27 12.39 -9.55
N GLY A 353 2.61 12.24 -9.58
CA GLY A 353 3.51 12.84 -8.60
C GLY A 353 3.73 12.00 -7.34
N SER A 354 3.25 10.76 -7.32
CA SER A 354 3.65 9.81 -6.26
C SER A 354 5.08 9.34 -6.50
N TYR A 355 5.87 9.32 -5.43
CA TYR A 355 7.27 8.94 -5.49
C TYR A 355 7.45 7.46 -5.81
N GLY A 356 8.53 7.15 -6.57
CA GLY A 356 9.07 5.81 -6.75
C GLY A 356 10.23 5.55 -5.80
N GLY A 357 11.38 5.17 -6.35
CA GLY A 357 12.63 5.04 -5.58
C GLY A 357 12.84 3.66 -4.99
N ALA A 358 12.08 2.66 -5.39
CA ALA A 358 12.27 1.28 -4.96
C ALA A 358 13.53 0.68 -5.58
N MET A 359 14.33 -0.03 -4.76
CA MET A 359 15.67 -0.52 -5.05
C MET A 359 15.69 -2.04 -5.24
N GLY A 360 16.43 -2.50 -6.23
CA GLY A 360 16.79 -3.91 -6.42
C GLY A 360 15.63 -4.87 -6.60
N PRO A 361 15.87 -6.19 -6.53
CA PRO A 361 14.86 -7.24 -6.77
C PRO A 361 13.66 -7.19 -5.83
N ALA A 362 13.86 -6.80 -4.58
CA ALA A 362 12.83 -6.76 -3.53
C ALA A 362 12.03 -5.45 -3.51
N GLN A 363 12.40 -4.46 -4.32
CA GLN A 363 11.73 -3.17 -4.48
C GLN A 363 11.50 -2.42 -3.16
N PHE A 364 12.50 -2.42 -2.27
CA PHE A 364 12.47 -1.63 -1.04
C PHE A 364 12.78 -0.16 -1.29
N ILE A 365 11.98 0.74 -0.71
CA ILE A 365 12.38 2.15 -0.61
C ILE A 365 13.49 2.29 0.45
N PRO A 366 14.40 3.29 0.32
CA PRO A 366 15.56 3.43 1.20
C PRO A 366 15.25 3.53 2.69
N SER A 367 14.20 4.27 3.05
CA SER A 367 13.78 4.41 4.45
C SER A 367 13.30 3.09 5.06
N THR A 368 12.62 2.24 4.29
CA THR A 368 12.22 0.90 4.72
C THR A 368 13.42 -0.04 4.79
N TRP A 369 14.32 -0.02 3.80
CA TRP A 369 15.54 -0.81 3.81
C TRP A 369 16.36 -0.57 5.08
N LYS A 370 16.51 0.69 5.47
CA LYS A 370 17.26 1.09 6.67
C LYS A 370 16.76 0.43 7.95
N ILE A 371 15.45 0.22 8.06
CA ILE A 371 14.85 -0.43 9.23
C ILE A 371 15.33 -1.89 9.36
N TYR A 372 15.51 -2.57 8.22
CA TYR A 372 15.81 -4.01 8.18
C TYR A 372 17.30 -4.34 8.01
N GLU A 373 18.17 -3.37 7.76
CA GLU A 373 19.61 -3.59 7.54
C GLU A 373 20.25 -4.53 8.57
N SER A 374 20.01 -4.31 9.87
CA SER A 374 20.60 -5.13 10.91
C SER A 374 20.10 -6.58 10.92
N LYS A 375 18.81 -6.79 10.64
CA LYS A 375 18.22 -8.13 10.52
C LYS A 375 18.78 -8.87 9.29
N ILE A 376 18.90 -8.17 8.15
CA ILE A 376 19.48 -8.73 6.93
C ILE A 376 20.93 -9.13 7.16
N THR A 377 21.75 -8.23 7.72
CA THR A 377 23.15 -8.51 8.05
C THR A 377 23.30 -9.72 8.98
N ALA A 378 22.42 -9.86 9.97
CA ALA A 378 22.48 -10.99 10.90
C ALA A 378 22.27 -12.36 10.21
N VAL A 379 21.50 -12.40 9.13
CA VAL A 379 21.22 -13.62 8.35
C VAL A 379 22.28 -13.86 7.28
N THR A 380 22.62 -12.83 6.50
CA THR A 380 23.48 -12.97 5.31
C THR A 380 24.97 -12.79 5.60
N GLY A 381 25.32 -12.12 6.70
CA GLY A 381 26.69 -11.74 7.04
C GLY A 381 27.22 -10.53 6.26
N ASN A 382 26.49 -10.01 5.29
CA ASN A 382 26.90 -8.84 4.50
C ASN A 382 26.72 -7.55 5.32
N ASN A 383 27.76 -6.70 5.37
CA ASN A 383 27.74 -5.45 6.14
C ASN A 383 28.46 -4.32 5.41
N PRO A 384 27.78 -3.30 4.88
CA PRO A 384 26.31 -3.20 4.83
C PRO A 384 25.68 -4.19 3.84
N PRO A 385 24.44 -4.61 4.06
CA PRO A 385 23.69 -5.41 3.09
C PRO A 385 23.27 -4.55 1.90
N SER A 386 23.20 -5.16 0.72
CA SER A 386 22.90 -4.45 -0.53
C SER A 386 21.56 -4.85 -1.13
N PRO A 387 20.67 -3.88 -1.44
CA PRO A 387 19.39 -4.18 -2.10
C PRO A 387 19.52 -4.87 -3.47
N TRP A 388 20.69 -4.75 -4.09
CA TRP A 388 20.99 -5.35 -5.40
C TRP A 388 21.67 -6.72 -5.28
N ASN A 389 22.04 -7.15 -4.08
CA ASN A 389 22.52 -8.50 -3.84
C ASN A 389 21.33 -9.43 -3.64
N ASN A 390 21.28 -10.54 -4.39
CA ASN A 390 20.15 -11.46 -4.33
C ASN A 390 19.95 -12.07 -2.93
N SER A 391 21.03 -12.50 -2.26
CA SER A 391 20.91 -13.06 -0.91
C SER A 391 20.31 -12.06 0.07
N ASP A 392 20.74 -10.80 0.00
CA ASP A 392 20.24 -9.73 0.86
C ASP A 392 18.79 -9.36 0.51
N ALA A 393 18.46 -9.29 -0.79
CA ALA A 393 17.11 -8.95 -1.26
C ALA A 393 16.08 -10.03 -0.87
N PHE A 394 16.40 -11.31 -1.01
CA PHE A 394 15.55 -12.43 -0.60
C PHE A 394 15.37 -12.43 0.93
N THR A 395 16.44 -12.22 1.68
CA THR A 395 16.38 -12.12 3.13
C THR A 395 15.57 -10.90 3.59
N ALA A 396 15.74 -9.74 2.94
CA ALA A 396 14.96 -8.54 3.21
C ALA A 396 13.47 -8.78 3.02
N THR A 397 13.08 -9.43 1.91
CA THR A 397 11.70 -9.82 1.66
C THR A 397 11.15 -10.71 2.78
N ALA A 398 11.93 -11.71 3.19
CA ALA A 398 11.51 -12.64 4.24
C ALA A 398 11.32 -11.97 5.60
N VAL A 399 12.29 -11.18 6.08
CA VAL A 399 12.20 -10.49 7.39
C VAL A 399 11.10 -9.43 7.41
N TYR A 400 10.81 -8.79 6.28
CA TYR A 400 9.70 -7.86 6.18
C TYR A 400 8.35 -8.59 6.20
N ILE A 401 8.21 -9.67 5.44
CA ILE A 401 6.99 -10.50 5.45
C ILE A 401 6.76 -11.13 6.83
N GLU A 402 7.79 -11.58 7.54
CA GLU A 402 7.68 -12.06 8.92
C GLU A 402 7.00 -11.02 9.82
N ASP A 403 7.50 -9.77 9.82
CA ASP A 403 6.90 -8.68 10.58
C ASP A 403 5.44 -8.38 10.15
N LEU A 404 5.13 -8.52 8.86
CA LEU A 404 3.77 -8.29 8.34
C LEU A 404 2.80 -9.41 8.70
N LEU A 405 3.23 -10.68 8.67
CA LEU A 405 2.46 -11.84 9.14
C LEU A 405 2.12 -11.69 10.62
N ASP A 406 3.05 -11.20 11.42
CA ASP A 406 2.89 -10.96 12.85
C ASP A 406 2.10 -9.70 13.20
N SER A 407 1.78 -8.85 12.21
CA SER A 407 1.03 -7.62 12.46
C SER A 407 -0.38 -7.90 12.98
N SER A 408 -0.83 -7.09 13.97
CA SER A 408 -2.16 -7.24 14.57
C SER A 408 -3.28 -7.16 13.52
N SER A 409 -3.15 -6.29 12.52
CA SER A 409 -4.13 -6.14 11.46
C SER A 409 -4.29 -7.39 10.60
N CYS A 410 -3.19 -8.09 10.24
CA CYS A 410 -3.28 -9.33 9.48
C CYS A 410 -3.82 -10.49 10.32
N ARG A 411 -3.41 -10.60 11.58
CA ARG A 411 -3.95 -11.63 12.49
C ARG A 411 -5.43 -11.44 12.76
N SER A 412 -5.90 -10.21 13.00
CA SER A 412 -7.33 -9.93 13.19
C SER A 412 -8.12 -10.27 11.92
N TYR A 413 -7.68 -9.79 10.75
CA TYR A 413 -8.30 -10.10 9.47
C TYR A 413 -8.41 -11.60 9.22
N ALA A 414 -7.33 -12.36 9.46
CA ALA A 414 -7.33 -13.80 9.28
C ALA A 414 -8.27 -14.50 10.27
N SER A 415 -8.29 -14.09 11.55
CA SER A 415 -9.16 -14.66 12.58
C SER A 415 -10.64 -14.40 12.31
N GLU A 416 -11.00 -13.21 11.85
CA GLU A 416 -12.38 -12.82 11.57
C GLU A 416 -12.95 -13.56 10.35
N ASN A 417 -12.12 -13.89 9.37
CA ASN A 417 -12.53 -14.46 8.09
C ASN A 417 -12.16 -15.94 7.90
N GLN A 418 -11.57 -16.61 8.90
CA GLN A 418 -11.13 -18.02 8.80
C GLN A 418 -12.26 -19.03 8.54
N HIS A 419 -13.52 -18.62 8.72
CA HIS A 419 -14.68 -19.42 8.39
C HIS A 419 -14.95 -19.50 6.87
N LEU A 420 -14.40 -18.55 6.08
CA LEU A 420 -14.54 -18.47 4.62
C LEU A 420 -13.32 -19.07 3.90
N VAL A 421 -12.12 -18.79 4.39
CA VAL A 421 -10.85 -19.22 3.77
C VAL A 421 -9.88 -19.63 4.88
N ALA A 422 -8.97 -20.56 4.59
CA ALA A 422 -7.99 -21.01 5.58
C ALA A 422 -7.19 -19.84 6.19
N TYR A 423 -7.01 -19.86 7.51
CA TYR A 423 -6.34 -18.81 8.28
C TYR A 423 -4.98 -18.41 7.68
N GLN A 424 -4.15 -19.41 7.32
CA GLN A 424 -2.83 -19.14 6.73
C GLN A 424 -2.91 -18.42 5.38
N THR A 425 -3.87 -18.79 4.53
CA THR A 425 -4.12 -18.12 3.24
C THR A 425 -4.51 -16.66 3.45
N LEU A 426 -5.37 -16.38 4.42
CA LEU A 426 -5.78 -15.01 4.75
C LEU A 426 -4.63 -14.18 5.33
N LEU A 427 -3.82 -14.80 6.17
CA LEU A 427 -2.65 -14.17 6.76
C LEU A 427 -1.64 -13.76 5.69
N GLU A 428 -1.30 -14.67 4.79
CA GLU A 428 -0.40 -14.42 3.67
C GLU A 428 -0.97 -13.42 2.65
N ARG A 429 -2.27 -13.49 2.37
CA ARG A 429 -2.99 -12.50 1.55
C ARG A 429 -2.82 -11.08 2.10
N CYS A 430 -3.05 -10.92 3.41
CA CYS A 430 -2.88 -9.64 4.09
C CYS A 430 -1.42 -9.18 4.07
N ALA A 431 -0.46 -10.03 4.43
CA ALA A 431 0.95 -9.70 4.48
C ALA A 431 1.48 -9.28 3.10
N ALA A 432 1.12 -10.01 2.04
CA ALA A 432 1.47 -9.67 0.67
C ALA A 432 0.85 -8.32 0.25
N ALA A 433 -0.42 -8.08 0.55
CA ALA A 433 -1.07 -6.79 0.26
C ALA A 433 -0.44 -5.63 1.03
N LYS A 434 0.00 -5.84 2.27
CA LYS A 434 0.73 -4.83 3.07
C LYS A 434 2.14 -4.58 2.55
N TYR A 435 2.81 -5.60 2.02
CA TYR A 435 4.11 -5.43 1.37
C TYR A 435 4.03 -4.40 0.25
N TYR A 436 2.99 -4.48 -0.58
CA TYR A 436 2.74 -3.59 -1.70
C TYR A 436 2.21 -2.21 -1.27
N ALA A 437 1.17 -2.17 -0.44
CA ALA A 437 0.35 -0.97 -0.20
C ALA A 437 0.39 -0.45 1.25
N GLY A 438 1.21 -1.02 2.14
CA GLY A 438 1.35 -0.56 3.52
C GLY A 438 0.01 -0.46 4.25
N GLY A 439 -0.34 0.75 4.70
CA GLY A 439 -1.60 1.03 5.39
C GLY A 439 -2.87 0.80 4.56
N ASN A 440 -2.77 0.92 3.24
CA ASN A 440 -3.89 0.75 2.30
C ASN A 440 -4.12 -0.70 1.88
N TRP A 441 -3.44 -1.67 2.51
CA TRP A 441 -3.42 -3.08 2.16
C TRP A 441 -4.79 -3.72 1.94
N TYR A 442 -5.80 -3.34 2.72
CA TYR A 442 -7.14 -3.93 2.66
C TYR A 442 -7.77 -3.79 1.27
N ARG A 443 -7.55 -2.68 0.58
CA ARG A 443 -7.98 -2.44 -0.80
C ARG A 443 -7.32 -3.41 -1.79
N TYR A 444 -6.06 -3.79 -1.52
CA TYR A 444 -5.24 -4.60 -2.44
C TYR A 444 -5.21 -6.09 -2.12
N ARG A 445 -5.90 -6.57 -1.07
CA ARG A 445 -5.84 -7.96 -0.62
C ARG A 445 -6.26 -8.99 -1.67
N PHE A 446 -7.26 -8.67 -2.52
CA PHE A 446 -7.69 -9.52 -3.62
C PHE A 446 -6.91 -9.31 -4.93
N TRP A 447 -6.31 -8.12 -5.10
CA TRP A 447 -5.67 -7.73 -6.37
C TRP A 447 -4.16 -7.92 -6.37
N TYR A 448 -3.56 -7.85 -5.20
CA TYR A 448 -2.15 -8.14 -4.99
C TYR A 448 -1.98 -9.38 -4.11
N GLY A 449 -2.65 -9.46 -2.96
CA GLY A 449 -2.53 -10.55 -2.00
C GLY A 449 -2.89 -11.90 -2.60
N ASP A 450 -4.09 -12.07 -3.15
CA ASP A 450 -4.54 -13.34 -3.77
C ASP A 450 -3.65 -13.82 -4.92
N PRO A 451 -3.28 -12.98 -5.91
CA PRO A 451 -2.34 -13.40 -6.95
C PRO A 451 -0.99 -13.86 -6.42
N VAL A 452 -0.46 -13.21 -5.37
CA VAL A 452 0.79 -13.61 -4.73
C VAL A 452 0.63 -14.97 -4.05
N VAL A 453 -0.42 -15.17 -3.25
CA VAL A 453 -0.67 -16.47 -2.58
C VAL A 453 -0.91 -17.58 -3.60
N THR A 454 -1.65 -17.31 -4.67
CA THR A 454 -1.85 -18.27 -5.77
C THR A 454 -0.52 -18.65 -6.40
N LYS A 455 0.34 -17.67 -6.70
CA LYS A 455 1.67 -17.91 -7.26
C LYS A 455 2.60 -18.64 -6.29
N ALA A 456 2.49 -18.33 -5.01
CA ALA A 456 3.24 -19.06 -3.98
C ALA A 456 2.86 -20.55 -3.93
N ASN A 457 1.58 -20.88 -4.06
CA ASN A 457 1.14 -22.28 -4.12
C ASN A 457 1.62 -22.98 -5.40
N GLU A 458 1.67 -22.30 -6.54
CA GLU A 458 2.28 -22.84 -7.77
C GLU A 458 3.78 -23.12 -7.57
N PHE A 459 4.52 -22.20 -6.95
CA PHE A 459 5.94 -22.42 -6.63
C PHE A 459 6.16 -23.52 -5.60
N GLU A 460 5.25 -23.70 -4.65
CA GLU A 460 5.30 -24.82 -3.71
C GLU A 460 5.22 -26.17 -4.44
N ASP A 461 4.33 -26.28 -5.44
CA ASP A 461 4.24 -27.49 -6.28
C ASP A 461 5.51 -27.70 -7.11
N ASP A 462 6.09 -26.62 -7.68
CA ASP A 462 7.34 -26.69 -8.42
C ASP A 462 8.53 -27.11 -7.53
N ILE A 463 8.59 -26.61 -6.30
CA ILE A 463 9.60 -27.00 -5.29
C ILE A 463 9.48 -28.49 -4.95
N ARG A 464 8.28 -29.02 -4.77
CA ARG A 464 8.06 -30.45 -4.51
C ARG A 464 8.58 -31.32 -5.65
N VAL A 465 8.38 -30.89 -6.89
CA VAL A 465 8.93 -31.58 -8.07
C VAL A 465 10.46 -31.60 -8.05
N LEU A 466 11.09 -30.43 -7.75
CA LEU A 466 12.55 -30.34 -7.64
C LEU A 466 13.14 -31.23 -6.54
N GLN A 467 12.44 -31.34 -5.42
CA GLN A 467 12.88 -32.15 -4.28
C GLN A 467 12.65 -33.67 -4.48
N GLY A 468 12.03 -34.08 -5.59
CA GLY A 468 11.66 -35.47 -5.82
C GLY A 468 10.59 -36.00 -4.87
N THR A 469 9.91 -35.08 -4.14
CA THR A 469 8.86 -35.39 -3.16
C THR A 469 7.46 -35.27 -3.75
N ALA A 470 7.34 -35.10 -5.08
CA ALA A 470 6.05 -35.13 -5.76
C ALA A 470 5.43 -36.51 -5.59
N PHE A 471 4.60 -36.66 -4.56
CA PHE A 471 3.69 -37.80 -4.45
C PHE A 471 2.68 -37.64 -5.60
N TYR A 472 2.92 -38.37 -6.68
CA TYR A 472 1.81 -38.71 -7.56
C TYR A 472 0.86 -39.55 -6.71
N PRO A 473 -0.42 -39.25 -6.56
CA PRO A 473 -1.35 -40.21 -6.02
C PRO A 473 -1.25 -41.41 -6.94
N GLU A 474 -0.65 -42.50 -6.45
CA GLU A 474 -0.70 -43.81 -7.12
C GLU A 474 -2.19 -44.08 -7.35
N SER A 475 -2.63 -43.92 -8.60
CA SER A 475 -3.82 -44.61 -9.06
C SER A 475 -3.53 -46.07 -8.81
N THR A 476 -4.15 -46.65 -7.82
CA THR A 476 -4.18 -48.07 -7.52
C THR A 476 -4.77 -48.77 -8.73
N ILE A 477 -3.95 -48.98 -9.78
CA ILE A 477 -4.23 -49.95 -10.80
C ILE A 477 -3.86 -51.28 -10.14
N ALA A 478 -4.86 -51.88 -9.49
CA ALA A 478 -4.81 -53.28 -9.13
C ALA A 478 -4.64 -54.08 -10.45
N PHE A 479 -3.42 -54.41 -10.77
CA PHE A 479 -3.16 -55.46 -11.74
C PHE A 479 -3.72 -56.73 -11.14
N GLY A 480 -4.94 -57.11 -11.59
CA GLY A 480 -5.49 -58.42 -11.38
C GLY A 480 -4.50 -59.45 -11.91
N THR A 481 -3.92 -60.25 -11.03
CA THR A 481 -3.14 -61.45 -11.39
C THR A 481 -4.01 -62.35 -12.24
N PRO A 482 -3.55 -62.81 -13.41
CA PRO A 482 -4.28 -63.82 -14.16
C PRO A 482 -4.24 -65.16 -13.36
N GLY A 483 -5.43 -65.58 -12.91
CA GLY A 483 -5.59 -66.87 -12.28
C GLY A 483 -5.15 -68.00 -13.19
N ARG A 484 -4.44 -68.97 -12.62
CA ARG A 484 -4.14 -70.28 -13.18
C ARG A 484 -5.43 -71.06 -13.35
#